data_176fedb68053263cb89469867a687bc9
#
_entry.id   176fedb68053263cb89469867a687bc9
#
_cell.length_a   1.000
_cell.length_b   1.000
_cell.length_c   1.000
_cell.angle_alpha   90.00
_cell.angle_beta   90.00
_cell.angle_gamma   90.00
#
_symmetry.space_group_name_H-M   'P 1'
#
loop_
_entity.id
_entity.type
_entity.pdbx_description
1 polymer ?
#
loop_
_entity_poly.entity_id
_entity_poly.type
_entity_poly.pdbx_seq_one_letter_code
_entity_poly.pdbx_strand_id
1 'polypeptide(L)'
;NTPGLGDLAWTAARVAVFDGTRTSCDPQKQPGAVVKGILSPSQMPLQIRKDFGSNMNDSYWLSNPAAPLTGFAPIIGDEGTARALRTRNGLVQIEQQLAGGGKFDLARVQQFITNNRNYSAELLLPEMVTYCQANPVIDGVNVAQACSILAAWDKTENIDSIGAPLWREV
;
A
#
# COMPACT_ATOMS: atom_id res chain seq x y z
N ASN A 1 4.32 9.24 -26.60
CA ASN A 1 5.52 8.42 -26.79
C ASN A 1 6.41 8.68 -25.58
N THR A 2 6.49 7.72 -24.66
CA THR A 2 7.47 7.72 -23.59
C THR A 2 8.78 7.19 -24.16
N PRO A 3 9.82 8.02 -24.38
CA PRO A 3 11.11 7.49 -24.75
C PRO A 3 11.56 6.61 -23.59
N GLY A 4 11.94 5.38 -23.84
CA GLY A 4 12.54 4.59 -22.79
C GLY A 4 11.93 3.23 -22.49
N LEU A 5 10.73 2.92 -22.96
CA LEU A 5 10.20 1.55 -22.83
C LEU A 5 10.95 0.49 -23.65
N GLY A 6 11.90 0.92 -24.48
CA GLY A 6 12.83 0.09 -25.21
C GLY A 6 14.30 0.39 -24.91
N ASP A 7 14.59 1.28 -23.94
CA ASP A 7 15.96 1.60 -23.57
C ASP A 7 16.53 0.49 -22.67
N LEU A 8 17.80 0.11 -22.95
CA LEU A 8 18.54 -0.87 -22.17
C LEU A 8 18.61 -0.49 -20.66
N ALA A 9 18.67 0.81 -20.35
CA ALA A 9 18.67 1.30 -18.97
C ALA A 9 17.35 1.00 -18.25
N TRP A 10 16.20 1.16 -18.91
CA TRP A 10 14.90 0.76 -18.35
C TRP A 10 14.81 -0.75 -18.18
N THR A 11 15.23 -1.51 -19.21
CA THR A 11 15.14 -2.97 -19.22
C THR A 11 16.05 -3.61 -18.16
N ALA A 12 17.24 -3.05 -17.94
CA ALA A 12 18.21 -3.57 -16.98
C ALA A 12 17.92 -3.14 -15.53
N ALA A 13 17.55 -1.89 -15.31
CA ALA A 13 17.36 -1.32 -13.97
C ALA A 13 15.91 -1.31 -13.48
N ARG A 14 14.94 -1.54 -14.37
CA ARG A 14 13.50 -1.36 -14.14
C ARG A 14 13.14 0.01 -13.57
N VAL A 15 13.95 1.00 -13.89
CA VAL A 15 13.78 2.39 -13.47
C VAL A 15 13.80 3.26 -14.73
N ALA A 16 12.90 4.25 -14.80
CA ALA A 16 12.87 5.21 -15.90
C ALA A 16 14.08 6.14 -15.82
N VAL A 17 15.17 5.74 -16.46
CA VAL A 17 16.37 6.57 -16.59
C VAL A 17 16.38 7.19 -17.99
N PHE A 18 16.37 8.51 -18.05
CA PHE A 18 16.43 9.26 -19.29
C PHE A 18 17.85 9.79 -19.52
N ASP A 19 18.34 9.60 -20.74
CA ASP A 19 19.62 10.18 -21.14
C ASP A 19 19.46 11.69 -21.40
N GLY A 20 19.87 12.50 -20.44
CA GLY A 20 19.79 13.96 -20.52
C GLY A 20 20.67 14.61 -21.59
N THR A 21 21.49 13.84 -22.32
CA THR A 21 22.25 14.32 -23.48
C THR A 21 21.44 14.28 -24.77
N ARG A 22 20.29 13.61 -24.76
CA ARG A 22 19.43 13.44 -25.94
C ARG A 22 18.23 14.38 -25.89
N THR A 23 18.06 15.18 -26.92
CA THR A 23 16.88 16.05 -27.05
C THR A 23 15.56 15.29 -27.17
N SER A 24 15.60 14.00 -27.59
CA SER A 24 14.43 13.12 -27.59
C SER A 24 13.94 12.75 -26.18
N CYS A 25 14.81 12.89 -25.18
CA CYS A 25 14.49 12.68 -23.77
C CYS A 25 14.09 13.97 -23.05
N ASP A 26 14.17 15.13 -23.73
CA ASP A 26 13.78 16.41 -23.14
C ASP A 26 12.28 16.40 -22.78
N PRO A 27 11.92 16.94 -21.61
CA PRO A 27 10.53 17.11 -21.24
C PRO A 27 9.81 17.97 -22.28
N GLN A 28 8.66 17.47 -22.75
CA GLN A 28 7.83 18.19 -23.71
C GLN A 28 6.86 19.13 -22.99
N LYS A 29 6.47 20.22 -23.63
CA LYS A 29 5.42 21.09 -23.12
C LYS A 29 4.06 20.45 -23.38
N GLN A 30 3.31 20.19 -22.34
CA GLN A 30 1.95 19.68 -22.45
C GLN A 30 0.95 20.81 -22.75
N PRO A 31 -0.15 20.55 -23.50
CA PRO A 31 -1.22 21.52 -23.66
C PRO A 31 -1.75 22.02 -22.31
N GLY A 32 -1.86 23.34 -22.15
CA GLY A 32 -2.30 23.96 -20.90
C GLY A 32 -1.28 23.98 -19.75
N ALA A 33 -0.08 23.40 -19.93
CA ALA A 33 1.00 23.51 -18.95
C ALA A 33 1.70 24.88 -19.04
N VAL A 34 2.09 25.42 -17.91
CA VAL A 34 2.78 26.72 -17.82
C VAL A 34 4.18 26.64 -18.44
N VAL A 35 4.91 25.55 -18.12
CA VAL A 35 6.28 25.30 -18.62
C VAL A 35 6.42 23.88 -19.12
N LYS A 36 7.55 23.57 -19.81
CA LYS A 36 7.88 22.18 -20.17
C LYS A 36 8.11 21.33 -18.91
N GLY A 37 7.85 20.04 -19.03
CA GLY A 37 8.20 19.04 -18.00
C GLY A 37 7.20 18.94 -16.85
N ILE A 38 6.11 19.70 -16.89
CA ILE A 38 4.99 19.55 -15.95
C ILE A 38 3.71 19.19 -16.68
N LEU A 39 2.80 18.53 -15.98
CA LEU A 39 1.44 18.28 -16.45
C LEU A 39 0.58 19.54 -16.23
N SER A 40 -0.41 19.74 -17.09
CA SER A 40 -1.39 20.79 -16.85
C SER A 40 -2.33 20.41 -15.70
N PRO A 41 -2.95 21.38 -15.01
CA PRO A 41 -3.92 21.10 -13.94
C PRO A 41 -5.07 20.19 -14.40
N SER A 42 -5.50 20.29 -15.65
CA SER A 42 -6.57 19.45 -16.22
C SER A 42 -6.17 17.98 -16.43
N GLN A 43 -4.87 17.67 -16.36
CA GLN A 43 -4.32 16.32 -16.49
C GLN A 43 -4.01 15.69 -15.12
N MET A 44 -4.24 16.42 -14.02
CA MET A 44 -3.99 15.94 -12.67
C MET A 44 -5.26 15.31 -12.07
N PRO A 45 -5.12 14.21 -11.30
CA PRO A 45 -6.25 13.63 -10.61
C PRO A 45 -6.85 14.63 -9.61
N LEU A 46 -8.15 14.84 -9.70
CA LEU A 46 -8.91 15.67 -8.79
C LEU A 46 -10.18 14.95 -8.37
N GLN A 47 -10.41 14.84 -7.09
CA GLN A 47 -11.64 14.30 -6.54
C GLN A 47 -12.16 15.22 -5.41
N ILE A 48 -13.42 15.65 -5.53
CA ILE A 48 -14.10 16.42 -4.48
C ILE A 48 -15.21 15.55 -3.90
N ARG A 49 -15.10 15.21 -2.62
CA ARG A 49 -16.02 14.29 -1.94
C ARG A 49 -16.47 14.87 -0.59
N LYS A 50 -17.59 14.34 -0.07
CA LYS A 50 -18.11 14.67 1.25
C LYS A 50 -17.88 13.56 2.29
N ASP A 51 -17.51 12.36 1.84
CA ASP A 51 -17.21 11.22 2.71
C ASP A 51 -15.76 11.27 3.19
N PHE A 52 -14.81 10.72 2.42
CA PHE A 52 -13.39 10.81 2.74
C PHE A 52 -12.53 10.77 1.48
N GLY A 53 -11.32 11.26 1.62
CA GLY A 53 -10.20 11.00 0.73
C GLY A 53 -9.00 10.61 1.59
N SER A 54 -8.26 9.60 1.15
CA SER A 54 -7.08 9.10 1.87
C SER A 54 -5.81 9.26 1.03
N ASN A 55 -4.70 9.47 1.71
CA ASN A 55 -3.38 9.42 1.13
C ASN A 55 -2.45 8.65 2.08
N MET A 56 -1.96 7.51 1.61
CA MET A 56 -1.05 6.65 2.39
C MET A 56 0.33 6.58 1.74
N ASN A 57 0.72 7.67 1.05
CA ASN A 57 1.97 7.74 0.29
C ASN A 57 2.07 6.61 -0.76
N ASP A 58 0.96 6.36 -1.42
CA ASP A 58 0.76 5.39 -2.48
C ASP A 58 0.06 6.09 -3.66
N SER A 59 -0.22 5.37 -4.75
CA SER A 59 -0.91 5.97 -5.90
C SER A 59 -2.25 6.59 -5.51
N TYR A 60 -2.60 7.67 -6.19
CA TYR A 60 -3.88 8.38 -6.11
C TYR A 60 -5.09 7.49 -6.42
N TRP A 61 -4.88 6.39 -7.15
CA TRP A 61 -5.92 5.54 -7.72
C TRP A 61 -7.02 5.18 -6.74
N LEU A 62 -6.66 4.71 -5.55
CA LEU A 62 -7.59 4.32 -4.49
C LEU A 62 -7.64 5.34 -3.33
N SER A 63 -7.53 6.65 -3.62
CA SER A 63 -7.78 7.67 -2.60
C SER A 63 -9.16 7.53 -1.95
N ASN A 64 -10.12 6.98 -2.69
CA ASN A 64 -11.37 6.46 -2.19
C ASN A 64 -11.78 5.23 -3.03
N PRO A 65 -11.86 4.02 -2.44
CA PRO A 65 -12.19 2.80 -3.20
C PRO A 65 -13.58 2.80 -3.83
N ALA A 66 -14.54 3.54 -3.28
CA ALA A 66 -15.88 3.64 -3.85
C ALA A 66 -15.93 4.49 -5.13
N ALA A 67 -14.88 5.25 -5.41
CA ALA A 67 -14.76 6.06 -6.63
C ALA A 67 -13.29 6.14 -7.07
N PRO A 68 -12.73 5.07 -7.63
CA PRO A 68 -11.34 5.06 -8.10
C PRO A 68 -11.08 6.14 -9.14
N LEU A 69 -9.94 6.80 -9.03
CA LEU A 69 -9.46 7.77 -10.02
C LEU A 69 -8.68 7.04 -11.10
N THR A 70 -9.10 7.13 -12.36
CA THR A 70 -8.48 6.39 -13.48
C THR A 70 -8.30 7.24 -14.72
N GLY A 71 -7.42 6.81 -15.62
CA GLY A 71 -7.18 7.45 -16.91
C GLY A 71 -6.13 8.55 -16.89
N PHE A 72 -5.29 8.59 -15.87
CA PHE A 72 -4.23 9.59 -15.74
C PHE A 72 -2.87 9.06 -16.22
N ALA A 73 -1.92 9.97 -16.43
CA ALA A 73 -0.60 9.59 -16.92
C ALA A 73 0.14 8.70 -15.89
N PRO A 74 0.78 7.59 -16.33
CA PRO A 74 1.46 6.65 -15.42
C PRO A 74 2.55 7.28 -14.53
N ILE A 75 3.11 8.41 -14.94
CA ILE A 75 4.09 9.16 -14.15
C ILE A 75 3.50 9.70 -12.83
N ILE A 76 2.17 9.85 -12.72
CA ILE A 76 1.51 10.33 -11.50
C ILE A 76 1.39 9.20 -10.48
N GLY A 77 1.16 7.98 -10.95
CA GLY A 77 1.03 6.79 -10.12
C GLY A 77 0.36 5.65 -10.88
N ASP A 78 0.50 4.44 -10.38
CA ASP A 78 -0.03 3.23 -10.99
C ASP A 78 -1.53 3.08 -10.72
N GLU A 79 -2.26 2.62 -11.72
CA GLU A 79 -3.66 2.25 -11.64
C GLU A 79 -3.82 0.73 -11.83
N GLY A 80 -4.87 0.15 -11.26
CA GLY A 80 -5.19 -1.26 -11.44
C GLY A 80 -4.16 -2.25 -10.87
N THR A 81 -3.27 -1.82 -9.98
CA THR A 81 -2.21 -2.65 -9.38
C THR A 81 -2.47 -2.92 -7.90
N ALA A 82 -1.94 -4.02 -7.38
CA ALA A 82 -2.08 -4.33 -5.96
C ALA A 82 -1.42 -3.25 -5.09
N ARG A 83 -2.15 -2.76 -4.09
CA ARG A 83 -1.62 -1.79 -3.13
C ARG A 83 -0.84 -2.47 -2.03
N ALA A 84 0.13 -1.73 -1.47
CA ALA A 84 0.88 -2.18 -0.30
C ALA A 84 -0.05 -2.50 0.88
N LEU A 85 0.35 -3.43 1.75
CA LEU A 85 -0.45 -3.80 2.92
C LEU A 85 -0.76 -2.60 3.83
N ARG A 86 0.14 -1.63 3.92
CA ARG A 86 -0.08 -0.37 4.64
C ARG A 86 -1.27 0.40 4.09
N THR A 87 -1.36 0.55 2.78
CA THR A 87 -2.47 1.23 2.11
C THR A 87 -3.77 0.47 2.30
N ARG A 88 -3.74 -0.85 2.12
CA ARG A 88 -4.91 -1.71 2.32
C ARG A 88 -5.41 -1.65 3.77
N ASN A 89 -4.51 -1.74 4.76
CA ASN A 89 -4.85 -1.63 6.17
C ASN A 89 -5.55 -0.29 6.49
N GLY A 90 -4.98 0.81 5.99
CA GLY A 90 -5.57 2.13 6.23
C GLY A 90 -6.98 2.27 5.64
N LEU A 91 -7.19 1.81 4.41
CA LEU A 91 -8.51 1.81 3.77
C LEU A 91 -9.51 0.92 4.54
N VAL A 92 -9.11 -0.28 4.93
CA VAL A 92 -9.95 -1.20 5.72
C VAL A 92 -10.35 -0.58 7.06
N GLN A 93 -9.43 0.09 7.76
CA GLN A 93 -9.75 0.76 9.02
C GLN A 93 -10.76 1.91 8.83
N ILE A 94 -10.59 2.72 7.77
CA ILE A 94 -11.55 3.79 7.44
C ILE A 94 -12.93 3.20 7.14
N GLU A 95 -12.99 2.18 6.27
CA GLU A 95 -14.25 1.54 5.87
C GLU A 95 -14.96 0.86 7.05
N GLN A 96 -14.22 0.17 7.91
CA GLN A 96 -14.76 -0.45 9.13
C GLN A 96 -15.37 0.60 10.08
N GLN A 97 -14.69 1.74 10.25
CA GLN A 97 -15.19 2.84 11.07
C GLN A 97 -16.50 3.42 10.51
N LEU A 98 -16.52 3.66 9.20
CA LEU A 98 -17.70 4.22 8.53
C LEU A 98 -18.87 3.23 8.52
N ALA A 99 -18.63 1.95 8.27
CA ALA A 99 -19.65 0.90 8.28
C ALA A 99 -20.29 0.73 9.67
N GLY A 100 -19.53 0.97 10.74
CA GLY A 100 -20.04 1.00 12.11
C GLY A 100 -20.87 2.25 12.47
N GLY A 101 -21.11 3.17 11.51
CA GLY A 101 -21.78 4.45 11.75
C GLY A 101 -20.97 5.44 12.56
N GLY A 102 -19.69 5.16 12.77
CA GLY A 102 -18.79 6.00 13.55
C GLY A 102 -18.30 7.23 12.78
N LYS A 103 -18.11 8.31 13.52
CA LYS A 103 -17.46 9.52 13.02
C LYS A 103 -15.97 9.50 13.36
N PHE A 104 -15.20 10.29 12.64
CA PHE A 104 -13.80 10.52 12.96
C PHE A 104 -13.71 11.74 13.89
N ASP A 105 -13.35 11.48 15.14
CA ASP A 105 -12.93 12.48 16.11
C ASP A 105 -11.42 12.33 16.38
N LEU A 106 -10.86 13.23 17.18
CA LEU A 106 -9.43 13.21 17.49
C LEU A 106 -8.99 11.88 18.14
N ALA A 107 -9.78 11.37 19.08
CA ALA A 107 -9.47 10.13 19.79
C ALA A 107 -9.42 8.93 18.83
N ARG A 108 -10.34 8.87 17.89
CA ARG A 108 -10.37 7.82 16.87
C ARG A 108 -9.18 7.89 15.91
N VAL A 109 -8.82 9.10 15.47
CA VAL A 109 -7.63 9.30 14.63
C VAL A 109 -6.35 8.92 15.37
N GLN A 110 -6.22 9.30 16.64
CA GLN A 110 -5.10 8.87 17.50
C GLN A 110 -5.05 7.35 17.63
N GLN A 111 -6.19 6.70 17.86
CA GLN A 111 -6.27 5.25 17.95
C GLN A 111 -5.81 4.56 16.66
N PHE A 112 -6.13 5.09 15.49
CA PHE A 112 -5.66 4.53 14.21
C PHE A 112 -4.14 4.61 14.07
N ILE A 113 -3.50 5.63 14.63
CA ILE A 113 -2.05 5.77 14.61
C ILE A 113 -1.38 4.81 15.63
N THR A 114 -2.02 4.60 16.79
CA THR A 114 -1.40 3.90 17.93
C THR A 114 -1.87 2.47 18.13
N ASN A 115 -2.81 1.95 17.31
CA ASN A 115 -3.32 0.59 17.46
C ASN A 115 -2.31 -0.48 17.02
N ASN A 116 -1.25 -0.08 16.32
CA ASN A 116 -0.16 -0.93 15.87
C ASN A 116 -0.61 -2.25 15.19
N ARG A 117 -1.75 -2.21 14.54
CA ARG A 117 -2.40 -3.34 13.88
C ARG A 117 -1.51 -3.96 12.80
N ASN A 118 -1.22 -5.24 12.88
CA ASN A 118 -0.48 -5.97 11.87
C ASN A 118 -1.42 -6.62 10.87
N TYR A 119 -1.64 -5.96 9.74
CA TYR A 119 -2.60 -6.41 8.74
C TYR A 119 -2.14 -7.67 7.97
N SER A 120 -0.84 -7.91 7.83
CA SER A 120 -0.34 -9.16 7.25
C SER A 120 -0.70 -10.36 8.11
N ALA A 121 -0.57 -10.21 9.43
CA ALA A 121 -0.98 -11.24 10.37
C ALA A 121 -2.49 -11.52 10.33
N GLU A 122 -3.31 -10.49 10.18
CA GLU A 122 -4.75 -10.68 10.08
C GLU A 122 -5.15 -11.49 8.84
N LEU A 123 -4.42 -11.32 7.73
CA LEU A 123 -4.69 -12.03 6.49
C LEU A 123 -4.16 -13.46 6.47
N LEU A 124 -2.96 -13.70 7.00
CA LEU A 124 -2.21 -14.93 6.76
C LEU A 124 -2.14 -15.85 7.98
N LEU A 125 -2.12 -15.27 9.19
CA LEU A 125 -1.93 -16.03 10.41
C LEU A 125 -2.99 -17.12 10.67
N PRO A 126 -4.29 -16.93 10.39
CA PRO A 126 -5.29 -17.96 10.64
C PRO A 126 -5.02 -19.26 9.86
N GLU A 127 -4.65 -19.14 8.59
CA GLU A 127 -4.33 -20.29 7.76
C GLU A 127 -3.01 -20.93 8.19
N MET A 128 -1.99 -20.11 8.47
CA MET A 128 -0.69 -20.58 8.93
C MET A 128 -0.78 -21.31 10.27
N VAL A 129 -1.53 -20.80 11.23
CA VAL A 129 -1.76 -21.48 12.53
C VAL A 129 -2.45 -22.82 12.33
N THR A 130 -3.47 -22.86 11.48
CA THR A 130 -4.17 -24.11 11.15
C THR A 130 -3.19 -25.15 10.57
N TYR A 131 -2.36 -24.73 9.64
CA TYR A 131 -1.39 -25.62 9.01
C TYR A 131 -0.34 -26.12 10.01
N CYS A 132 0.26 -25.24 10.81
CA CYS A 132 1.33 -25.63 11.72
C CYS A 132 0.83 -26.42 12.94
N GLN A 133 -0.41 -26.22 13.38
CA GLN A 133 -1.03 -27.08 14.41
C GLN A 133 -1.26 -28.52 13.91
N ALA A 134 -1.62 -28.66 12.64
CA ALA A 134 -1.73 -29.98 12.00
C ALA A 134 -0.37 -30.63 11.72
N ASN A 135 0.69 -29.84 11.59
CA ASN A 135 2.05 -30.26 11.23
C ASN A 135 3.09 -29.72 12.25
N PRO A 136 3.13 -30.27 13.47
CA PRO A 136 4.00 -29.73 14.55
C PRO A 136 5.50 -29.89 14.30
N VAL A 137 5.87 -30.66 13.26
CA VAL A 137 7.27 -30.79 12.80
C VAL A 137 7.30 -30.46 11.30
N ILE A 138 8.04 -29.43 10.92
CA ILE A 138 8.23 -28.99 9.54
C ILE A 138 9.74 -29.07 9.23
N ASP A 139 10.10 -29.77 8.17
CA ASP A 139 11.50 -30.00 7.75
C ASP A 139 12.43 -30.47 8.88
N GLY A 140 11.90 -31.32 9.78
CA GLY A 140 12.64 -31.85 10.92
C GLY A 140 12.71 -30.90 12.14
N VAL A 141 12.12 -29.71 12.06
CA VAL A 141 12.09 -28.72 13.15
C VAL A 141 10.74 -28.79 13.88
N ASN A 142 10.76 -28.90 15.20
CA ASN A 142 9.56 -28.83 16.02
C ASN A 142 9.09 -27.37 16.16
N VAL A 143 7.96 -27.04 15.55
CA VAL A 143 7.35 -25.70 15.53
C VAL A 143 6.15 -25.55 16.46
N ALA A 144 5.79 -26.56 17.22
CA ALA A 144 4.58 -26.58 18.04
C ALA A 144 4.47 -25.39 19.03
N GLN A 145 5.59 -25.03 19.68
CA GLN A 145 5.62 -23.89 20.59
C GLN A 145 5.44 -22.57 19.85
N ALA A 146 6.11 -22.37 18.72
CA ALA A 146 5.97 -21.19 17.88
C ALA A 146 4.52 -21.01 17.39
N CYS A 147 3.90 -22.11 16.95
CA CYS A 147 2.49 -22.11 16.54
C CYS A 147 1.54 -21.71 17.67
N SER A 148 1.82 -22.20 18.90
CA SER A 148 1.01 -21.83 20.07
C SER A 148 1.12 -20.34 20.42
N ILE A 149 2.31 -19.78 20.35
CA ILE A 149 2.57 -18.35 20.58
C ILE A 149 1.83 -17.50 19.52
N LEU A 150 1.96 -17.86 18.25
CA LEU A 150 1.31 -17.16 17.16
C LEU A 150 -0.22 -17.29 17.23
N ALA A 151 -0.74 -18.44 17.61
CA ALA A 151 -2.17 -18.65 17.78
C ALA A 151 -2.78 -17.75 18.87
N ALA A 152 -2.02 -17.46 19.92
CA ALA A 152 -2.44 -16.62 21.05
C ALA A 152 -2.15 -15.11 20.81
N TRP A 153 -1.46 -14.74 19.73
CA TRP A 153 -1.05 -13.37 19.49
C TRP A 153 -2.23 -12.48 19.08
N ASP A 154 -2.28 -11.27 19.61
CA ASP A 154 -3.28 -10.23 19.35
C ASP A 154 -3.17 -9.56 17.97
N LYS A 155 -2.18 -9.92 17.17
CA LYS A 155 -1.87 -9.36 15.85
C LYS A 155 -1.57 -7.85 15.88
N THR A 156 -0.97 -7.38 16.98
CA THR A 156 -0.47 -6.01 17.09
C THR A 156 1.04 -5.99 17.28
N GLU A 157 1.66 -4.86 16.98
CA GLU A 157 3.10 -4.61 17.15
C GLU A 157 3.38 -3.78 18.43
N ASN A 158 2.61 -4.02 19.49
CA ASN A 158 2.84 -3.38 20.77
C ASN A 158 4.05 -3.97 21.48
N ILE A 159 4.61 -3.23 22.44
CA ILE A 159 5.82 -3.66 23.17
C ILE A 159 5.61 -4.97 23.96
N ASP A 160 4.38 -5.25 24.34
CA ASP A 160 3.94 -6.44 25.07
C ASP A 160 3.34 -7.53 24.17
N SER A 161 3.31 -7.33 22.86
CA SER A 161 2.80 -8.31 21.89
C SER A 161 3.81 -9.41 21.62
N ILE A 162 3.72 -10.51 22.37
CA ILE A 162 4.71 -11.61 22.38
C ILE A 162 4.89 -12.28 21.01
N GLY A 163 3.83 -12.37 20.20
CA GLY A 163 3.90 -12.98 18.86
C GLY A 163 4.56 -12.12 17.80
N ALA A 164 4.65 -10.80 18.00
CA ALA A 164 5.16 -9.87 17.01
C ALA A 164 6.62 -10.14 16.57
N PRO A 165 7.60 -10.38 17.48
CA PRO A 165 8.95 -10.73 17.07
C PRO A 165 9.01 -12.00 16.23
N LEU A 166 8.21 -13.01 16.60
CA LEU A 166 8.17 -14.29 15.89
C LEU A 166 7.58 -14.14 14.50
N TRP A 167 6.53 -13.32 14.34
CA TRP A 167 5.91 -13.04 13.05
C TRP A 167 6.86 -12.37 12.05
N ARG A 168 7.82 -11.58 12.52
CA ARG A 168 8.81 -10.92 11.66
C ARG A 168 9.82 -11.88 11.04
N GLU A 169 9.97 -13.07 11.61
CA GLU A 169 10.89 -14.10 11.12
C GLU A 169 10.20 -15.07 10.12
N VAL A 170 8.90 -14.92 9.89
CA VAL A 170 8.11 -15.70 8.95
C VAL A 170 8.00 -14.99 7.60
#